data_668894add7f061dc597174a66c36326e
#
_entry.id   668894add7f061dc597174a66c36326e
#
_cell.length_a   1.000
_cell.length_b   1.000
_cell.length_c   1.000
_cell.angle_alpha   90.00
_cell.angle_beta   90.00
_cell.angle_gamma   90.00
#
_symmetry.space_group_name_H-M   'P 1'
#
loop_
_entity.id
_entity.type
_entity.pdbx_description
1 polymer ?
#
loop_
_entity_poly.entity_id
_entity_poly.type
_entity_poly.pdbx_seq_one_letter_code
_entity_poly.pdbx_strand_id
1 'polypeptide(L)'
;MPCGWLPRCTRCKACGWRECRALLCPCAVNVDAKLSFLRVLRYTPALSFDLKDRQEMALDTATKSQIVKDYQRAQGDTGSPEVQVALLTARINGLTGHFKANAKDHHSRRGLLKMVSRRRKLLDYLKAHNADAYRKLIERLGLRK
;
A
#
# COMPACT_ATOMS: atom_id res chain seq x y z
N MET A 1 -17.07 36.41 -5.88
CA MET A 1 -16.60 35.07 -6.27
C MET A 1 -17.75 34.30 -6.89
N PRO A 2 -17.68 33.86 -8.13
CA PRO A 2 -18.80 33.26 -8.84
C PRO A 2 -19.04 31.83 -8.36
N CYS A 3 -20.27 31.50 -7.98
CA CYS A 3 -20.75 30.17 -7.60
C CYS A 3 -20.84 29.28 -8.86
N GLY A 4 -19.78 28.56 -9.16
CA GLY A 4 -19.65 27.78 -10.39
C GLY A 4 -19.74 26.26 -10.28
N TRP A 5 -20.12 25.65 -9.14
CA TRP A 5 -20.01 24.18 -9.03
C TRP A 5 -21.07 23.50 -8.13
N LEU A 6 -22.35 23.93 -8.23
CA LEU A 6 -23.43 23.18 -7.61
C LEU A 6 -24.44 22.73 -8.68
N PRO A 7 -24.85 21.46 -8.69
CA PRO A 7 -25.83 20.95 -9.64
C PRO A 7 -27.18 21.68 -9.43
N ARG A 8 -27.79 22.10 -10.53
CA ARG A 8 -29.06 22.84 -10.59
C ARG A 8 -30.15 22.07 -9.83
N CYS A 9 -30.70 22.68 -8.80
CA CYS A 9 -31.89 22.17 -8.12
C CYS A 9 -33.12 22.34 -9.03
N THR A 10 -33.52 21.27 -9.72
CA THR A 10 -34.63 21.25 -10.65
C THR A 10 -36.01 21.21 -9.98
N ARG A 11 -36.08 21.24 -8.65
CA ARG A 11 -37.35 21.00 -7.90
C ARG A 11 -37.87 22.17 -7.09
N CYS A 12 -37.24 23.31 -7.13
CA CYS A 12 -37.71 24.48 -6.39
C CYS A 12 -38.43 25.47 -7.31
N LYS A 13 -39.74 25.27 -7.51
CA LYS A 13 -40.59 26.17 -8.28
C LYS A 13 -40.93 27.50 -7.57
N ALA A 14 -40.56 27.67 -6.30
CA ALA A 14 -40.94 28.78 -5.46
C ALA A 14 -39.86 29.86 -5.23
N CYS A 15 -38.63 29.62 -5.62
CA CYS A 15 -37.57 30.60 -5.45
C CYS A 15 -37.27 31.29 -6.78
N GLY A 16 -37.79 32.52 -6.94
CA GLY A 16 -37.36 33.44 -8.01
C GLY A 16 -35.84 33.71 -7.86
N TRP A 17 -35.13 33.72 -8.96
CA TRP A 17 -33.70 33.67 -9.22
C TRP A 17 -32.80 34.69 -8.51
N ARG A 18 -33.22 35.40 -7.47
CA ARG A 18 -32.42 36.52 -6.95
C ARG A 18 -31.89 36.41 -5.53
N GLU A 19 -32.38 35.53 -4.65
CA GLU A 19 -31.90 35.49 -3.25
C GLU A 19 -32.04 34.11 -2.61
N CYS A 20 -31.26 33.15 -3.01
CA CYS A 20 -30.98 31.98 -2.18
C CYS A 20 -29.78 32.26 -1.26
N ARG A 21 -30.01 32.95 -0.13
CA ARG A 21 -29.09 32.94 0.99
C ARG A 21 -29.11 31.53 1.61
N ALA A 22 -27.93 30.89 1.67
CA ALA A 22 -27.69 29.48 2.01
C ALA A 22 -28.12 29.03 3.41
N LEU A 23 -28.85 29.87 4.18
CA LEU A 23 -29.16 29.58 5.58
C LEU A 23 -30.65 29.36 5.90
N LEU A 24 -31.58 29.50 4.96
CA LEU A 24 -33.00 29.37 5.24
C LEU A 24 -33.81 28.76 4.07
N CYS A 25 -33.27 27.75 3.39
CA CYS A 25 -34.07 27.00 2.40
C CYS A 25 -34.79 25.84 3.12
N PRO A 26 -36.14 25.85 3.23
CA PRO A 26 -36.90 24.79 3.91
C PRO A 26 -36.86 23.44 3.21
N CYS A 27 -36.21 23.34 2.04
CA CYS A 27 -36.02 22.08 1.31
C CYS A 27 -34.89 21.20 1.82
N ALA A 28 -34.12 21.65 2.82
CA ALA A 28 -32.94 20.91 3.31
C ALA A 28 -33.25 19.96 4.47
N VAL A 29 -34.46 19.87 4.96
CA VAL A 29 -34.82 18.97 6.05
C VAL A 29 -35.79 17.90 5.54
N ASN A 30 -35.28 17.02 4.70
CA ASN A 30 -35.97 15.75 4.45
C ASN A 30 -35.47 14.73 5.50
N VAL A 31 -36.30 14.52 6.53
CA VAL A 31 -35.99 13.64 7.68
C VAL A 31 -35.93 12.18 7.26
N ASP A 32 -36.38 11.84 6.06
CA ASP A 32 -36.39 10.48 5.52
C ASP A 32 -35.01 10.01 5.01
N ALA A 33 -34.04 10.94 4.86
CA ALA A 33 -32.67 10.58 4.47
C ALA A 33 -31.90 9.84 5.55
N LYS A 34 -32.31 9.92 6.82
CA LYS A 34 -31.67 9.18 7.93
C LYS A 34 -31.98 7.69 7.95
N LEU A 35 -33.12 7.28 7.43
CA LEU A 35 -33.52 5.87 7.39
C LEU A 35 -32.91 5.12 6.19
N SER A 36 -32.63 5.81 5.09
CA SER A 36 -31.96 5.19 3.93
C SER A 36 -30.47 5.01 4.14
N PHE A 37 -29.82 5.88 4.93
CA PHE A 37 -28.38 5.76 5.25
C PHE A 37 -28.09 4.52 6.13
N LEU A 38 -29.01 4.16 7.01
CA LEU A 38 -28.88 2.94 7.83
C LEU A 38 -29.11 1.65 7.01
N ARG A 39 -29.74 1.73 5.85
CA ARG A 39 -29.97 0.57 4.98
C ARG A 39 -28.78 0.25 4.09
N VAL A 40 -27.99 1.26 3.72
CA VAL A 40 -26.75 1.09 2.93
C VAL A 40 -25.63 0.45 3.77
N LEU A 41 -25.59 0.71 5.10
CA LEU A 41 -24.64 0.10 6.00
C LEU A 41 -24.85 -1.41 6.25
N ARG A 42 -25.98 -2.00 5.82
CA ARG A 42 -26.22 -3.45 5.95
C ARG A 42 -25.71 -4.28 4.78
N TYR A 43 -25.19 -3.65 3.73
CA TYR A 43 -24.72 -4.37 2.54
C TYR A 43 -23.18 -4.32 2.35
N THR A 44 -22.45 -3.98 3.38
CA THR A 44 -21.06 -4.39 3.43
C THR A 44 -21.06 -5.84 3.94
N PRO A 45 -20.86 -6.87 3.10
CA PRO A 45 -20.46 -8.16 3.64
C PRO A 45 -19.24 -7.82 4.51
N ALA A 46 -19.31 -8.17 5.78
CA ALA A 46 -18.14 -8.16 6.63
C ALA A 46 -17.13 -9.08 5.93
N LEU A 47 -16.31 -8.48 5.07
CA LEU A 47 -15.06 -9.07 4.67
C LEU A 47 -14.27 -9.11 5.99
N SER A 48 -14.49 -10.21 6.71
CA SER A 48 -13.55 -10.70 7.70
C SER A 48 -12.26 -11.02 6.92
N PHE A 49 -11.61 -9.95 6.48
CA PHE A 49 -10.26 -10.05 5.94
C PHE A 49 -9.42 -10.46 7.15
N ASP A 50 -9.09 -11.74 7.19
CA ASP A 50 -8.38 -12.35 8.28
C ASP A 50 -7.14 -11.51 8.57
N LEU A 51 -7.09 -10.88 9.73
CA LEU A 51 -5.94 -10.10 10.20
C LEU A 51 -4.66 -10.97 10.25
N LYS A 52 -4.82 -12.28 10.28
CA LYS A 52 -3.76 -13.30 10.21
C LYS A 52 -3.03 -13.28 8.87
N ASP A 53 -3.75 -13.22 7.74
CA ASP A 53 -3.13 -13.17 6.40
C ASP A 53 -2.31 -11.90 6.18
N ARG A 54 -2.69 -10.80 6.82
CA ARG A 54 -1.93 -9.55 6.71
C ARG A 54 -0.60 -9.61 7.46
N GLN A 55 -0.52 -10.38 8.54
CA GLN A 55 0.72 -10.56 9.31
C GLN A 55 1.74 -11.43 8.58
N GLU A 56 1.29 -12.47 7.88
CA GLU A 56 2.19 -13.36 7.12
C GLU A 56 2.83 -12.66 5.90
N MET A 57 2.17 -11.64 5.36
CA MET A 57 2.69 -10.84 4.24
C MET A 57 3.74 -9.80 4.65
N ALA A 58 3.81 -9.43 5.90
CA ALA A 58 4.76 -8.46 6.42
C ALA A 58 5.89 -9.17 7.16
N LEU A 59 7.15 -8.84 6.82
CA LEU A 59 8.29 -9.28 7.63
C LEU A 59 8.09 -8.82 9.08
N ASP A 60 8.24 -9.74 10.02
CA ASP A 60 8.18 -9.45 11.44
C ASP A 60 9.28 -8.45 11.86
N THR A 61 8.99 -7.65 12.89
CA THR A 61 9.91 -6.62 13.38
C THR A 61 11.20 -7.21 13.90
N ALA A 62 11.13 -8.39 14.56
CA ALA A 62 12.28 -9.11 15.05
C ALA A 62 13.20 -9.56 13.90
N THR A 63 12.63 -10.18 12.86
CA THR A 63 13.40 -10.63 11.69
C THR A 63 14.02 -9.48 10.92
N LYS A 64 13.32 -8.33 10.79
CA LYS A 64 13.90 -7.12 10.19
C LYS A 64 15.11 -6.62 10.96
N SER A 65 15.00 -6.55 12.29
CA SER A 65 16.09 -6.07 13.13
C SER A 65 17.32 -6.98 13.08
N GLN A 66 17.13 -8.29 12.99
CA GLN A 66 18.21 -9.25 12.80
C GLN A 66 18.91 -9.06 11.46
N ILE A 67 18.15 -9.00 10.36
CA ILE A 67 18.71 -8.79 9.02
C ILE A 67 19.51 -7.48 8.96
N VAL A 68 19.01 -6.41 9.58
CA VAL A 68 19.74 -5.14 9.63
C VAL A 68 21.06 -5.31 10.36
N LYS A 69 21.08 -5.97 11.52
CA LYS A 69 22.31 -6.22 12.29
C LYS A 69 23.33 -7.05 11.52
N ASP A 70 22.89 -8.07 10.77
CA ASP A 70 23.76 -8.99 10.04
C ASP A 70 24.43 -8.36 8.81
N TYR A 71 23.76 -7.40 8.18
CA TYR A 71 24.20 -6.80 6.91
C TYR A 71 24.59 -5.32 7.02
N GLN A 72 24.48 -4.69 8.19
CA GLN A 72 24.90 -3.30 8.40
C GLN A 72 26.42 -3.13 8.26
N ARG A 73 26.89 -2.03 7.70
CA ARG A 73 28.29 -1.64 7.60
C ARG A 73 28.79 -0.96 8.89
N ALA A 74 27.93 -0.14 9.46
CA ALA A 74 28.18 0.60 10.70
C ALA A 74 26.97 0.48 11.62
N GLN A 75 27.14 0.72 12.90
CA GLN A 75 26.03 0.72 13.86
C GLN A 75 24.97 1.75 13.48
N GLY A 76 23.72 1.31 13.39
CA GLY A 76 22.60 2.15 13.00
C GLY A 76 22.41 2.35 11.49
N ASP A 77 23.21 1.70 10.65
CA ASP A 77 23.06 1.75 9.20
C ASP A 77 21.92 0.85 8.74
N THR A 78 20.86 1.47 8.27
CA THR A 78 19.67 0.79 7.70
C THR A 78 19.51 1.04 6.20
N GLY A 79 20.28 2.00 5.67
CA GLY A 79 20.14 2.53 4.31
C GLY A 79 21.11 1.95 3.29
N SER A 80 22.12 1.21 3.70
CA SER A 80 23.11 0.64 2.78
C SER A 80 22.46 -0.30 1.77
N PRO A 81 22.99 -0.35 0.56
CA PRO A 81 22.43 -1.21 -0.49
C PRO A 81 22.48 -2.70 -0.09
N GLU A 82 23.43 -3.12 0.72
CA GLU A 82 23.52 -4.50 1.22
C GLU A 82 22.34 -4.85 2.13
N VAL A 83 22.05 -3.99 3.12
CA VAL A 83 20.89 -4.17 4.01
C VAL A 83 19.60 -4.17 3.24
N GLN A 84 19.44 -3.24 2.28
CA GLN A 84 18.22 -3.16 1.47
C GLN A 84 18.03 -4.39 0.58
N VAL A 85 19.09 -4.92 -0.03
CA VAL A 85 19.02 -6.15 -0.83
C VAL A 85 18.64 -7.35 0.05
N ALA A 86 19.20 -7.46 1.25
CA ALA A 86 18.87 -8.53 2.19
C ALA A 86 17.39 -8.48 2.62
N LEU A 87 16.89 -7.31 2.98
CA LEU A 87 15.48 -7.11 3.34
C LEU A 87 14.54 -7.43 2.19
N LEU A 88 14.85 -7.00 0.96
CA LEU A 88 14.07 -7.33 -0.23
C LEU A 88 14.06 -8.83 -0.50
N THR A 89 15.20 -9.50 -0.33
CA THR A 89 15.30 -10.96 -0.54
C THR A 89 14.45 -11.72 0.46
N ALA A 90 14.51 -11.36 1.75
CA ALA A 90 13.69 -11.97 2.79
C ALA A 90 12.18 -11.78 2.49
N ARG A 91 11.78 -10.59 2.06
CA ARG A 91 10.39 -10.30 1.71
C ARG A 91 9.91 -11.07 0.47
N ILE A 92 10.75 -11.22 -0.56
CA ILE A 92 10.45 -11.99 -1.77
C ILE A 92 10.25 -13.46 -1.39
N ASN A 93 11.12 -14.02 -0.53
CA ASN A 93 11.03 -15.40 -0.08
C ASN A 93 9.74 -15.65 0.73
N GLY A 94 9.36 -14.73 1.62
CA GLY A 94 8.11 -14.83 2.37
C GLY A 94 6.87 -14.82 1.46
N LEU A 95 6.86 -13.98 0.42
CA LEU A 95 5.76 -13.90 -0.54
C LEU A 95 5.65 -15.13 -1.45
N THR A 96 6.69 -15.93 -1.57
CA THR A 96 6.68 -17.12 -2.44
C THR A 96 5.62 -18.15 -1.99
N GLY A 97 5.43 -18.28 -0.67
CA GLY A 97 4.37 -19.12 -0.09
C GLY A 97 2.97 -18.64 -0.48
N HIS A 98 2.72 -17.35 -0.34
CA HIS A 98 1.46 -16.75 -0.73
C HIS A 98 1.09 -17.00 -2.21
N PHE A 99 2.05 -16.87 -3.11
CA PHE A 99 1.80 -17.09 -4.54
C PHE A 99 1.56 -18.54 -4.93
N LYS A 100 2.04 -19.50 -4.13
CA LYS A 100 1.72 -20.92 -4.32
C LYS A 100 0.24 -21.18 -3.98
N ALA A 101 -0.27 -20.56 -2.92
CA ALA A 101 -1.66 -20.67 -2.51
C ALA A 101 -2.61 -19.84 -3.40
N ASN A 102 -2.20 -18.62 -3.76
CA ASN A 102 -3.01 -17.61 -4.47
C ASN A 102 -2.47 -17.31 -5.86
N ALA A 103 -2.51 -18.29 -6.77
CA ALA A 103 -1.97 -18.15 -8.13
C ALA A 103 -2.69 -17.08 -8.98
N LYS A 104 -3.95 -16.75 -8.66
CA LYS A 104 -4.78 -15.77 -9.40
C LYS A 104 -4.58 -14.31 -8.95
N ASP A 105 -3.79 -14.05 -7.91
CA ASP A 105 -3.56 -12.69 -7.42
C ASP A 105 -2.56 -11.93 -8.30
N HIS A 106 -3.08 -11.23 -9.30
CA HIS A 106 -2.28 -10.43 -10.22
C HIS A 106 -1.77 -9.12 -9.61
N HIS A 107 -2.47 -8.55 -8.62
CA HIS A 107 -2.07 -7.29 -7.99
C HIS A 107 -0.83 -7.46 -7.14
N SER A 108 -0.78 -8.47 -6.29
CA SER A 108 0.41 -8.79 -5.48
C SER A 108 1.58 -9.23 -6.34
N ARG A 109 1.34 -9.97 -7.44
CA ARG A 109 2.38 -10.35 -8.40
C ARG A 109 3.05 -9.13 -9.03
N ARG A 110 2.28 -8.10 -9.38
CA ARG A 110 2.86 -6.83 -9.86
C ARG A 110 3.74 -6.16 -8.80
N GLY A 111 3.34 -6.21 -7.53
CA GLY A 111 4.16 -5.76 -6.39
C GLY A 111 5.48 -6.53 -6.27
N LEU A 112 5.43 -7.86 -6.40
CA LEU A 112 6.62 -8.72 -6.40
C LEU A 112 7.61 -8.34 -7.51
N LEU A 113 7.14 -8.15 -8.74
CA LEU A 113 7.99 -7.75 -9.87
C LEU A 113 8.69 -6.41 -9.62
N LYS A 114 8.01 -5.46 -8.99
CA LYS A 114 8.64 -4.18 -8.59
C LYS A 114 9.75 -4.39 -7.55
N MET A 115 9.56 -5.27 -6.58
CA MET A 115 10.60 -5.60 -5.58
C MET A 115 11.80 -6.30 -6.19
N VAL A 116 11.58 -7.25 -7.10
CA VAL A 116 12.64 -7.93 -7.86
C VAL A 116 13.43 -6.94 -8.71
N SER A 117 12.75 -6.03 -9.41
CA SER A 117 13.40 -4.99 -10.23
C SER A 117 14.23 -4.04 -9.36
N ARG A 118 13.72 -3.63 -8.18
CA ARG A 118 14.47 -2.79 -7.22
C ARG A 118 15.72 -3.52 -6.71
N ARG A 119 15.59 -4.79 -6.33
CA ARG A 119 16.72 -5.62 -5.90
C ARG A 119 17.80 -5.71 -6.98
N ARG A 120 17.41 -5.94 -8.24
CA ARG A 120 18.35 -5.99 -9.37
C ARG A 120 19.13 -4.68 -9.52
N LYS A 121 18.44 -3.55 -9.52
CA LYS A 121 19.09 -2.23 -9.62
C LYS A 121 20.11 -1.97 -8.51
N LEU A 122 19.81 -2.38 -7.27
CA LEU A 122 20.73 -2.24 -6.15
C LEU A 122 21.96 -3.16 -6.29
N LEU A 123 21.76 -4.37 -6.80
CA LEU A 123 22.87 -5.31 -7.09
C LEU A 123 23.76 -4.79 -8.24
N ASP A 124 23.17 -4.23 -9.29
CA ASP A 124 23.92 -3.63 -10.41
C ASP A 124 24.75 -2.41 -9.92
N TYR A 125 24.17 -1.59 -9.03
CA TYR A 125 24.90 -0.50 -8.37
C TYR A 125 26.10 -1.02 -7.55
N LEU A 126 25.89 -2.03 -6.72
CA LEU A 126 26.96 -2.64 -5.93
C LEU A 126 28.07 -3.24 -6.80
N LYS A 127 27.69 -3.91 -7.88
CA LYS A 127 28.65 -4.48 -8.84
C LYS A 127 29.54 -3.41 -9.47
N ALA A 128 28.99 -2.24 -9.77
CA ALA A 128 29.74 -1.12 -10.35
C ALA A 128 30.66 -0.41 -9.35
N HIS A 129 30.26 -0.30 -8.07
CA HIS A 129 31.01 0.48 -7.08
C HIS A 129 31.89 -0.40 -6.18
N ASN A 130 31.42 -1.58 -5.78
CA ASN A 130 32.10 -2.47 -4.84
C ASN A 130 31.95 -3.95 -5.23
N ALA A 131 32.77 -4.43 -6.14
CA ALA A 131 32.69 -5.81 -6.64
C ALA A 131 32.87 -6.86 -5.55
N ASP A 132 33.73 -6.60 -4.55
CA ASP A 132 33.99 -7.55 -3.46
C ASP A 132 32.79 -7.64 -2.50
N ALA A 133 32.18 -6.52 -2.15
CA ALA A 133 30.95 -6.50 -1.36
C ALA A 133 29.82 -7.23 -2.09
N TYR A 134 29.69 -7.05 -3.40
CA TYR A 134 28.73 -7.76 -4.23
C TYR A 134 28.94 -9.28 -4.18
N ARG A 135 30.17 -9.78 -4.32
CA ARG A 135 30.49 -11.23 -4.27
C ARG A 135 30.10 -11.82 -2.92
N LYS A 136 30.55 -11.20 -1.82
CA LYS A 136 30.22 -11.62 -0.45
C LYS A 136 28.71 -11.64 -0.20
N LEU A 137 28.00 -10.66 -0.69
CA LEU A 137 26.53 -10.55 -0.53
C LEU A 137 25.79 -11.67 -1.27
N ILE A 138 26.19 -11.97 -2.52
CA ILE A 138 25.58 -13.06 -3.31
C ILE A 138 25.80 -14.41 -2.66
N GLU A 139 27.02 -14.68 -2.16
CA GLU A 139 27.35 -15.92 -1.45
C GLU A 139 26.52 -16.10 -0.19
N ARG A 140 26.39 -15.04 0.64
CA ARG A 140 25.58 -15.07 1.87
C ARG A 140 24.10 -15.27 1.59
N LEU A 141 23.56 -14.66 0.55
CA LEU A 141 22.14 -14.74 0.20
C LEU A 141 21.80 -15.95 -0.70
N GLY A 142 22.81 -16.71 -1.16
CA GLY A 142 22.61 -17.84 -2.06
C GLY A 142 21.97 -17.47 -3.38
N LEU A 143 22.22 -16.26 -3.88
CA LEU A 143 21.64 -15.78 -5.12
C LEU A 143 22.44 -16.28 -6.33
N ARG A 144 21.71 -16.65 -7.40
CA ARG A 144 22.35 -17.03 -8.67
C ARG A 144 23.01 -15.79 -9.31
N LYS A 145 24.23 -15.97 -9.78
CA LYS A 145 24.99 -14.97 -10.58
C LYS A 145 24.33 -14.63 -11.88
#